data_371a0056902e7a06a73601ccfb25b6b6
#
_entry.id   371a0056902e7a06a73601ccfb25b6b6
#
_cell.length_a   1.000
_cell.length_b   1.000
_cell.length_c   1.000
_cell.angle_alpha   90.00
_cell.angle_beta   90.00
_cell.angle_gamma   90.00
#
_symmetry.space_group_name_H-M   'P 1'
#
loop_
_entity.id
_entity.type
_entity.pdbx_description
1 polymer ?
#
loop_
_entity_poly.entity_id
_entity_poly.type
_entity_poly.pdbx_seq_one_letter_code
_entity_poly.pdbx_strand_id
1 'polypeptide(L)'
;MLTSKAETLNTNVKRGKTMKKKKFLVEKKVTIATVVIILAAWYIVTKLEMVDTSLLPTPMAVWNAFTEIATNGYKGFTLAQHIGASMYRLLVSFVLAAIVAVPLGLLSGTSSKFRAVLEPIIEFYRPLPPLAYYTLLVLVLGIDNESKIALLFLACFAPIYIQCTSAVLRVKKDYINSAYTL
;
A
#
# COMPACT_ATOMS: atom_id res chain seq x y z
N MET A 1 -8.66 47.20 -28.72
CA MET A 1 -7.44 46.46 -28.37
C MET A 1 -7.65 45.46 -27.20
N LEU A 2 -8.51 45.73 -26.23
CA LEU A 2 -8.79 44.85 -25.08
C LEU A 2 -9.65 43.64 -25.40
N THR A 3 -10.59 43.73 -26.33
CA THR A 3 -11.47 42.63 -26.80
C THR A 3 -10.71 41.49 -27.48
N SER A 4 -9.72 41.81 -28.33
CA SER A 4 -8.88 40.83 -29.03
C SER A 4 -8.02 39.99 -28.06
N LYS A 5 -7.56 40.59 -26.96
CA LYS A 5 -6.74 39.92 -25.96
C LYS A 5 -7.57 38.95 -25.07
N ALA A 6 -8.85 39.27 -24.84
CA ALA A 6 -9.78 38.40 -24.11
C ALA A 6 -10.19 37.18 -24.97
N GLU A 7 -10.38 37.32 -26.26
CA GLU A 7 -10.69 36.21 -27.17
C GLU A 7 -9.51 35.22 -27.33
N THR A 8 -8.28 35.71 -27.41
CA THR A 8 -7.09 34.87 -27.50
C THR A 8 -6.83 34.10 -26.18
N LEU A 9 -7.09 34.70 -25.01
CA LEU A 9 -7.03 34.03 -23.74
C LEU A 9 -8.08 32.92 -23.61
N ASN A 10 -9.30 33.17 -24.05
CA ASN A 10 -10.39 32.20 -23.98
C ASN A 10 -10.17 31.00 -24.93
N THR A 11 -9.62 31.23 -26.10
CA THR A 11 -9.24 30.19 -27.06
C THR A 11 -8.09 29.32 -26.53
N ASN A 12 -7.08 29.91 -25.90
CA ASN A 12 -5.98 29.17 -25.26
C ASN A 12 -6.42 28.33 -24.08
N VAL A 13 -7.33 28.82 -23.25
CA VAL A 13 -7.92 28.05 -22.13
C VAL A 13 -8.77 26.88 -22.64
N LYS A 14 -9.57 27.08 -23.69
CA LYS A 14 -10.35 26.00 -24.33
C LYS A 14 -9.45 24.95 -24.97
N ARG A 15 -8.39 25.35 -25.69
CA ARG A 15 -7.37 24.43 -26.24
C ARG A 15 -6.67 23.61 -25.16
N GLY A 16 -6.28 24.23 -24.06
CA GLY A 16 -5.65 23.53 -22.94
C GLY A 16 -6.56 22.48 -22.31
N LYS A 17 -7.85 22.80 -22.10
CA LYS A 17 -8.85 21.84 -21.59
C LYS A 17 -9.09 20.68 -22.56
N THR A 18 -9.14 20.94 -23.86
CA THR A 18 -9.38 19.91 -24.88
C THR A 18 -8.15 18.97 -25.01
N MET A 19 -6.93 19.52 -24.91
CA MET A 19 -5.70 18.72 -24.94
C MET A 19 -5.58 17.82 -23.67
N LYS A 20 -5.89 18.34 -22.49
CA LYS A 20 -5.94 17.54 -21.25
C LYS A 20 -6.96 16.40 -21.34
N LYS A 21 -8.15 16.67 -21.89
CA LYS A 21 -9.19 15.65 -22.07
C LYS A 21 -8.79 14.59 -23.10
N LYS A 22 -8.13 14.96 -24.21
CA LYS A 22 -7.59 14.00 -25.17
C LYS A 22 -6.49 13.14 -24.57
N LYS A 23 -5.54 13.73 -23.82
CA LYS A 23 -4.46 13.01 -23.15
C LYS A 23 -5.01 11.99 -22.16
N PHE A 24 -5.96 12.39 -21.31
CA PHE A 24 -6.64 11.52 -20.36
C PHE A 24 -7.41 10.36 -21.03
N LEU A 25 -8.04 10.59 -22.17
CA LEU A 25 -8.73 9.54 -22.92
C LEU A 25 -7.76 8.55 -23.57
N VAL A 26 -6.61 9.03 -24.07
CA VAL A 26 -5.54 8.17 -24.61
C VAL A 26 -4.94 7.31 -23.49
N GLU A 27 -4.62 7.90 -22.34
CA GLU A 27 -4.11 7.18 -21.18
C GLU A 27 -5.07 6.08 -20.73
N LYS A 28 -6.38 6.38 -20.63
CA LYS A 28 -7.40 5.36 -20.31
C LYS A 28 -7.47 4.24 -21.35
N LYS A 29 -7.40 4.55 -22.63
CA LYS A 29 -7.40 3.53 -23.70
C LYS A 29 -6.17 2.63 -23.61
N VAL A 30 -5.00 3.20 -23.37
CA VAL A 30 -3.76 2.44 -23.18
C VAL A 30 -3.87 1.54 -21.95
N THR A 31 -4.36 2.06 -20.83
CA THR A 31 -4.57 1.26 -19.61
C THR A 31 -5.51 0.08 -19.85
N ILE A 32 -6.66 0.32 -20.48
CA ILE A 32 -7.62 -0.74 -20.79
C ILE A 32 -7.00 -1.78 -21.73
N ALA A 33 -6.31 -1.33 -22.79
CA ALA A 33 -5.64 -2.23 -23.73
C ALA A 33 -4.59 -3.10 -23.00
N THR A 34 -3.79 -2.51 -22.11
CA THR A 34 -2.81 -3.24 -21.31
C THR A 34 -3.47 -4.32 -20.46
N VAL A 35 -4.57 -3.98 -19.74
CA VAL A 35 -5.30 -4.95 -18.92
C VAL A 35 -5.86 -6.08 -19.79
N VAL A 36 -6.46 -5.76 -20.93
CA VAL A 36 -7.00 -6.76 -21.86
C VAL A 36 -5.90 -7.69 -22.38
N ILE A 37 -4.74 -7.12 -22.76
CA ILE A 37 -3.59 -7.92 -23.25
C ILE A 37 -3.10 -8.86 -22.15
N ILE A 38 -2.98 -8.41 -20.89
CA ILE A 38 -2.55 -9.25 -19.76
C ILE A 38 -3.54 -10.38 -19.52
N LEU A 39 -4.84 -10.08 -19.50
CA LEU A 39 -5.87 -11.10 -19.33
C LEU A 39 -5.92 -12.10 -20.49
N ALA A 40 -5.75 -11.63 -21.72
CA ALA A 40 -5.69 -12.49 -22.88
C ALA A 40 -4.45 -13.39 -22.86
N ALA A 41 -3.29 -12.84 -22.50
CA ALA A 41 -2.07 -13.62 -22.35
C ALA A 41 -2.23 -14.70 -21.26
N TRP A 42 -2.79 -14.34 -20.10
CA TRP A 42 -3.09 -15.31 -19.03
C TRP A 42 -4.03 -16.42 -19.54
N TYR A 43 -5.12 -16.05 -20.20
CA TYR A 43 -6.07 -17.04 -20.76
C TYR A 43 -5.40 -17.96 -21.78
N ILE A 44 -4.58 -17.42 -22.69
CA ILE A 44 -3.89 -18.20 -23.72
C ILE A 44 -2.88 -19.17 -23.11
N VAL A 45 -2.04 -18.69 -22.18
CA VAL A 45 -1.02 -19.51 -21.52
C VAL A 45 -1.64 -20.67 -20.74
N THR A 46 -2.75 -20.42 -20.05
CA THR A 46 -3.44 -21.46 -19.27
C THR A 46 -4.25 -22.41 -20.16
N LYS A 47 -4.80 -21.94 -21.27
CA LYS A 47 -5.55 -22.80 -22.20
C LYS A 47 -4.65 -23.71 -23.04
N LEU A 48 -3.43 -23.25 -23.35
CA LEU A 48 -2.43 -24.04 -24.07
C LEU A 48 -1.65 -25.01 -23.16
N GLU A 49 -2.02 -25.08 -21.87
CA GLU A 49 -1.37 -25.93 -20.85
C GLU A 49 0.15 -25.73 -20.78
N MET A 50 0.63 -24.51 -21.13
CA MET A 50 2.06 -24.18 -21.08
C MET A 50 2.61 -24.15 -19.66
N VAL A 51 1.74 -24.03 -18.65
CA VAL A 51 2.06 -24.02 -17.23
C VAL A 51 1.08 -24.92 -16.51
N ASP A 52 1.57 -25.68 -15.52
CA ASP A 52 0.74 -26.55 -14.70
C ASP A 52 -0.41 -25.74 -14.05
N THR A 53 -1.63 -26.28 -14.13
CA THR A 53 -2.84 -25.66 -13.58
C THR A 53 -2.77 -25.50 -12.07
N SER A 54 -1.93 -26.26 -11.37
CA SER A 54 -1.67 -26.12 -9.94
C SER A 54 -0.87 -24.87 -9.61
N LEU A 55 -0.04 -24.38 -10.56
CA LEU A 55 0.76 -23.17 -10.41
C LEU A 55 0.01 -21.93 -10.93
N LEU A 56 -0.67 -22.07 -12.06
CA LEU A 56 -1.41 -20.99 -12.69
C LEU A 56 -2.79 -21.47 -13.15
N PRO A 57 -3.83 -21.36 -12.31
CA PRO A 57 -5.19 -21.76 -12.67
C PRO A 57 -5.75 -20.89 -13.80
N THR A 58 -6.70 -21.46 -14.54
CA THR A 58 -7.41 -20.70 -15.58
C THR A 58 -8.29 -19.59 -14.97
N PRO A 59 -8.56 -18.48 -15.70
CA PRO A 59 -9.46 -17.43 -15.22
C PRO A 59 -10.84 -17.96 -14.79
N MET A 60 -11.36 -18.98 -15.49
CA MET A 60 -12.64 -19.60 -15.17
C MET A 60 -12.56 -20.41 -13.86
N ALA A 61 -11.46 -21.15 -13.64
CA ALA A 61 -11.26 -21.87 -12.39
C ALA A 61 -11.19 -20.91 -11.18
N VAL A 62 -10.54 -19.76 -11.33
CA VAL A 62 -10.50 -18.72 -10.32
C VAL A 62 -11.89 -18.15 -10.04
N TRP A 63 -12.68 -17.90 -11.08
CA TRP A 63 -14.07 -17.41 -10.92
C TRP A 63 -14.96 -18.43 -10.23
N ASN A 64 -14.87 -19.69 -10.62
CA ASN A 64 -15.63 -20.78 -10.00
C ASN A 64 -15.25 -20.95 -8.52
N ALA A 65 -13.97 -20.95 -8.19
CA ALA A 65 -13.49 -21.02 -6.81
C ALA A 65 -13.98 -19.81 -5.98
N PHE A 66 -13.96 -18.62 -6.57
CA PHE A 66 -14.49 -17.42 -5.90
C PHE A 66 -16.00 -17.55 -5.60
N THR A 67 -16.80 -17.97 -6.58
CA THR A 67 -18.24 -18.16 -6.38
C THR A 67 -18.53 -19.26 -5.38
N GLU A 68 -17.78 -20.37 -5.40
CA GLU A 68 -17.90 -21.46 -4.44
C GLU A 68 -17.61 -20.99 -3.01
N ILE A 69 -16.49 -20.27 -2.79
CA ILE A 69 -16.13 -19.73 -1.48
C ILE A 69 -17.15 -18.68 -1.00
N ALA A 70 -17.70 -17.88 -1.93
CA ALA A 70 -18.70 -16.87 -1.60
C ALA A 70 -20.04 -17.49 -1.15
N THR A 71 -20.43 -18.63 -1.74
CA THR A 71 -21.71 -19.32 -1.45
C THR A 71 -21.60 -20.35 -0.34
N ASN A 72 -20.59 -21.22 -0.42
CA ASN A 72 -20.45 -22.39 0.45
C ASN A 72 -19.43 -22.16 1.60
N GLY A 73 -18.68 -21.05 1.54
CA GLY A 73 -17.57 -20.79 2.47
C GLY A 73 -16.34 -21.64 2.20
N TYR A 74 -15.36 -21.53 3.09
CA TYR A 74 -14.11 -22.29 3.02
C TYR A 74 -13.72 -22.80 4.40
N LYS A 75 -13.39 -24.08 4.53
CA LYS A 75 -13.02 -24.72 5.82
C LYS A 75 -14.02 -24.49 6.95
N GLY A 76 -15.32 -24.48 6.65
CA GLY A 76 -16.39 -24.30 7.63
C GLY A 76 -16.70 -22.85 8.03
N PHE A 77 -16.05 -21.88 7.40
CA PHE A 77 -16.26 -20.45 7.65
C PHE A 77 -16.71 -19.73 6.37
N THR A 78 -17.59 -18.74 6.55
CA THR A 78 -18.06 -17.90 5.44
C THR A 78 -16.97 -16.94 4.98
N LEU A 79 -17.07 -16.44 3.74
CA LEU A 79 -16.16 -15.42 3.20
C LEU A 79 -16.13 -14.16 4.10
N ALA A 80 -17.27 -13.74 4.62
CA ALA A 80 -17.37 -12.60 5.53
C ALA A 80 -16.59 -12.82 6.84
N GLN A 81 -16.62 -14.03 7.40
CA GLN A 81 -15.83 -14.37 8.59
C GLN A 81 -14.33 -14.35 8.33
N HIS A 82 -13.88 -14.85 7.16
CA HIS A 82 -12.48 -14.76 6.76
C HIS A 82 -12.01 -13.32 6.57
N ILE A 83 -12.83 -12.48 5.92
CA ILE A 83 -12.54 -11.05 5.75
C ILE A 83 -12.52 -10.35 7.11
N GLY A 84 -13.51 -10.60 7.97
CA GLY A 84 -13.58 -10.03 9.31
C GLY A 84 -12.37 -10.36 10.16
N ALA A 85 -11.95 -11.63 10.19
CA ALA A 85 -10.76 -12.06 10.91
C ALA A 85 -9.47 -11.41 10.37
N SER A 86 -9.37 -11.22 9.05
CA SER A 86 -8.22 -10.55 8.43
C SER A 86 -8.21 -9.06 8.73
N MET A 87 -9.38 -8.39 8.67
CA MET A 87 -9.53 -6.98 9.03
C MET A 87 -9.20 -6.73 10.50
N TYR A 88 -9.68 -7.59 11.39
CA TYR A 88 -9.37 -7.50 12.82
C TYR A 88 -7.84 -7.50 13.05
N ARG A 89 -7.12 -8.50 12.50
CA ARG A 89 -5.66 -8.58 12.65
C ARG A 89 -4.95 -7.35 12.07
N LEU A 90 -5.38 -6.91 10.89
CA LEU A 90 -4.80 -5.74 10.23
C LEU A 90 -5.00 -4.46 11.05
N LEU A 91 -6.22 -4.21 11.51
CA LEU A 91 -6.55 -3.01 12.28
C LEU A 91 -5.85 -3.00 13.63
N VAL A 92 -5.87 -4.12 14.36
CA VAL A 92 -5.16 -4.23 15.66
C VAL A 92 -3.67 -3.97 15.47
N SER A 93 -3.05 -4.63 14.49
CA SER A 93 -1.62 -4.46 14.23
C SER A 93 -1.26 -3.03 13.81
N PHE A 94 -2.07 -2.43 12.95
CA PHE A 94 -1.87 -1.05 12.49
C PHE A 94 -1.99 -0.04 13.63
N VAL A 95 -3.02 -0.17 14.46
CA VAL A 95 -3.24 0.72 15.61
C VAL A 95 -2.10 0.60 16.61
N LEU A 96 -1.69 -0.64 16.96
CA LEU A 96 -0.55 -0.87 17.84
C LEU A 96 0.75 -0.30 17.23
N ALA A 97 0.99 -0.51 15.95
CA ALA A 97 2.14 0.05 15.26
C ALA A 97 2.12 1.59 15.28
N ALA A 98 0.97 2.20 15.05
CA ALA A 98 0.84 3.66 15.07
C ALA A 98 1.07 4.23 16.48
N ILE A 99 0.49 3.61 17.52
CA ILE A 99 0.67 4.03 18.93
C ILE A 99 2.16 4.04 19.32
N VAL A 100 2.94 3.09 18.82
CA VAL A 100 4.37 2.98 19.15
C VAL A 100 5.24 3.79 18.17
N ALA A 101 5.02 3.63 16.88
CA ALA A 101 5.89 4.22 15.85
C ALA A 101 5.76 5.75 15.76
N VAL A 102 4.56 6.32 15.97
CA VAL A 102 4.37 7.77 15.88
C VAL A 102 5.16 8.51 16.96
N PRO A 103 5.02 8.19 18.27
CA PRO A 103 5.83 8.85 19.30
C PRO A 103 7.33 8.66 19.10
N LEU A 104 7.77 7.43 18.78
CA LEU A 104 9.18 7.15 18.55
C LEU A 104 9.71 7.90 17.31
N GLY A 105 8.92 8.00 16.26
CA GLY A 105 9.28 8.77 15.05
C GLY A 105 9.37 10.27 15.31
N LEU A 106 8.45 10.85 16.09
CA LEU A 106 8.50 12.25 16.50
C LEU A 106 9.72 12.53 17.39
N LEU A 107 10.02 11.67 18.36
CA LEU A 107 11.21 11.78 19.21
C LEU A 107 12.50 11.69 18.37
N SER A 108 12.56 10.78 17.42
CA SER A 108 13.70 10.65 16.51
C SER A 108 13.86 11.85 15.57
N GLY A 109 12.75 12.45 15.17
CA GLY A 109 12.76 13.67 14.35
C GLY A 109 13.29 14.91 15.10
N THR A 110 13.02 14.99 16.41
CA THR A 110 13.44 16.11 17.26
C THR A 110 14.80 15.90 17.91
N SER A 111 15.22 14.67 18.15
CA SER A 111 16.48 14.34 18.84
C SER A 111 17.40 13.48 17.99
N SER A 112 18.54 14.05 17.58
CA SER A 112 19.57 13.32 16.81
C SER A 112 20.17 12.15 17.60
N LYS A 113 20.29 12.27 18.91
CA LYS A 113 20.80 11.19 19.77
C LYS A 113 19.86 10.01 19.81
N PHE A 114 18.57 10.27 19.99
CA PHE A 114 17.53 9.23 20.00
C PHE A 114 17.43 8.52 18.65
N ARG A 115 17.50 9.30 17.57
CA ARG A 115 17.52 8.77 16.22
C ARG A 115 18.71 7.86 15.96
N ALA A 116 19.91 8.25 16.38
CA ALA A 116 21.15 7.46 16.21
C ALA A 116 21.08 6.08 16.89
N VAL A 117 20.24 5.91 17.91
CA VAL A 117 20.01 4.61 18.58
C VAL A 117 19.00 3.75 17.81
N LEU A 118 17.89 4.34 17.35
CA LEU A 118 16.80 3.57 16.73
C LEU A 118 17.00 3.30 15.24
N GLU A 119 17.58 4.25 14.51
CA GLU A 119 17.74 4.17 13.07
C GLU A 119 18.50 2.91 12.61
N PRO A 120 19.62 2.50 13.22
CA PRO A 120 20.32 1.27 12.84
C PRO A 120 19.47 0.00 13.00
N ILE A 121 18.64 -0.06 14.04
CA ILE A 121 17.74 -1.20 14.30
C ILE A 121 16.67 -1.31 13.21
N ILE A 122 16.09 -0.17 12.86
CA ILE A 122 15.03 -0.10 11.85
C ILE A 122 15.59 -0.36 10.45
N GLU A 123 16.75 0.21 10.12
CA GLU A 123 17.41 -0.03 8.85
C GLU A 123 17.87 -1.47 8.68
N PHE A 124 18.21 -2.15 9.78
CA PHE A 124 18.59 -3.57 9.75
C PHE A 124 17.41 -4.47 9.38
N TYR A 125 16.24 -4.32 10.01
CA TYR A 125 15.14 -5.25 9.76
C TYR A 125 14.24 -4.84 8.59
N ARG A 126 14.18 -3.55 8.23
CA ARG A 126 13.34 -3.03 7.14
C ARG A 126 13.53 -3.72 5.78
N PRO A 127 14.76 -3.99 5.30
CA PRO A 127 14.97 -4.67 4.03
C PRO A 127 14.65 -6.17 4.08
N LEU A 128 14.46 -6.76 5.28
CA LEU A 128 14.14 -8.16 5.40
C LEU A 128 12.69 -8.40 4.95
N PRO A 129 12.44 -9.37 4.05
CA PRO A 129 11.07 -9.73 3.70
C PRO A 129 10.31 -10.17 4.95
N PRO A 130 9.07 -9.67 5.19
CA PRO A 130 8.29 -10.06 6.37
C PRO A 130 8.16 -11.57 6.58
N LEU A 131 8.06 -12.34 5.48
CA LEU A 131 8.00 -13.80 5.54
C LEU A 131 9.28 -14.45 6.07
N ALA A 132 10.45 -13.78 5.96
CA ALA A 132 11.71 -14.34 6.45
C ALA A 132 11.75 -14.45 7.98
N TYR A 133 11.16 -13.50 8.71
CA TYR A 133 11.07 -13.55 10.18
C TYR A 133 9.74 -14.11 10.70
N TYR A 134 8.76 -14.38 9.81
CA TYR A 134 7.48 -14.96 10.21
C TYR A 134 7.66 -16.32 10.88
N THR A 135 8.54 -17.16 10.36
CA THR A 135 8.84 -18.48 10.94
C THR A 135 9.36 -18.36 12.38
N LEU A 136 10.22 -17.36 12.64
CA LEU A 136 10.69 -17.10 14.02
C LEU A 136 9.56 -16.62 14.93
N LEU A 137 8.67 -15.77 14.43
CA LEU A 137 7.50 -15.32 15.18
C LEU A 137 6.57 -16.49 15.53
N VAL A 138 6.33 -17.40 14.58
CA VAL A 138 5.54 -18.60 14.81
C VAL A 138 6.18 -19.51 15.86
N LEU A 139 7.50 -19.63 15.86
CA LEU A 139 8.24 -20.47 16.81
C LEU A 139 8.16 -19.94 18.23
N VAL A 140 8.12 -18.61 18.39
CA VAL A 140 8.08 -17.95 19.70
C VAL A 140 6.65 -17.73 20.19
N LEU A 141 5.73 -17.30 19.32
CA LEU A 141 4.37 -16.88 19.65
C LEU A 141 3.30 -17.92 19.31
N GLY A 142 3.67 -19.02 18.64
CA GLY A 142 2.73 -20.00 18.15
C GLY A 142 2.15 -19.68 16.76
N ILE A 143 1.34 -20.60 16.26
CA ILE A 143 0.78 -20.53 14.89
C ILE A 143 -0.50 -19.69 14.79
N ASP A 144 -1.00 -19.19 15.92
CA ASP A 144 -2.27 -18.50 16.07
C ASP A 144 -2.29 -17.04 15.57
N ASN A 145 -3.20 -16.24 16.09
CA ASN A 145 -3.37 -14.85 15.69
C ASN A 145 -2.22 -13.95 16.12
N GLU A 146 -1.54 -14.28 17.22
CA GLU A 146 -0.49 -13.47 17.83
C GLU A 146 0.72 -13.30 16.91
N SER A 147 1.21 -14.38 16.33
CA SER A 147 2.31 -14.32 15.35
C SER A 147 1.95 -13.52 14.09
N LYS A 148 0.68 -13.60 13.64
CA LYS A 148 0.18 -12.83 12.49
C LYS A 148 0.05 -11.34 12.80
N ILE A 149 -0.44 -11.02 14.01
CA ILE A 149 -0.52 -9.63 14.50
C ILE A 149 0.87 -9.05 14.67
N ALA A 150 1.80 -9.79 15.27
CA ALA A 150 3.20 -9.36 15.42
C ALA A 150 3.88 -9.13 14.07
N LEU A 151 3.66 -10.01 13.08
CA LEU A 151 4.16 -9.84 11.72
C LEU A 151 3.65 -8.54 11.09
N LEU A 152 2.34 -8.32 11.13
CA LEU A 152 1.70 -7.13 10.57
C LEU A 152 2.12 -5.86 11.33
N PHE A 153 2.30 -5.95 12.66
CA PHE A 153 2.83 -4.87 13.47
C PHE A 153 4.22 -4.44 12.98
N LEU A 154 5.16 -5.37 12.84
CA LEU A 154 6.52 -5.07 12.36
C LEU A 154 6.51 -4.53 10.93
N ALA A 155 5.65 -5.06 10.07
CA ALA A 155 5.51 -4.57 8.70
C ALA A 155 4.99 -3.12 8.62
N CYS A 156 4.10 -2.72 9.54
CA CYS A 156 3.55 -1.36 9.61
C CYS A 156 4.49 -0.39 10.37
N PHE A 157 5.21 -0.87 11.38
CA PHE A 157 6.01 -0.05 12.28
C PHE A 157 7.09 0.75 11.57
N ALA A 158 7.94 0.11 10.76
CA ALA A 158 9.05 0.78 10.08
C ALA A 158 8.59 1.90 9.13
N PRO A 159 7.61 1.69 8.22
CA PRO A 159 7.12 2.76 7.37
C PRO A 159 6.54 3.94 8.15
N ILE A 160 5.75 3.69 9.19
CA ILE A 160 5.16 4.76 10.02
C ILE A 160 6.26 5.56 10.72
N TYR A 161 7.19 4.88 11.39
CA TYR A 161 8.31 5.52 12.06
C TYR A 161 9.12 6.42 11.11
N ILE A 162 9.52 5.89 9.95
CA ILE A 162 10.32 6.63 8.97
C ILE A 162 9.57 7.85 8.44
N GLN A 163 8.28 7.72 8.16
CA GLN A 163 7.47 8.84 7.68
C GLN A 163 7.32 9.93 8.74
N CYS A 164 7.08 9.55 10.00
CA CYS A 164 7.00 10.50 11.12
C CYS A 164 8.34 11.21 11.33
N THR A 165 9.45 10.48 11.40
CA THR A 165 10.80 11.06 11.53
C THR A 165 11.10 12.04 10.38
N SER A 166 10.84 11.60 9.14
CA SER A 166 11.07 12.43 7.95
C SER A 166 10.18 13.67 7.91
N ALA A 167 8.94 13.57 8.37
CA ALA A 167 8.02 14.69 8.43
C ALA A 167 8.56 15.78 9.36
N VAL A 168 9.03 15.41 10.55
CA VAL A 168 9.62 16.35 11.52
C VAL A 168 10.88 17.01 10.95
N LEU A 169 11.75 16.23 10.33
CA LEU A 169 13.01 16.73 9.76
C LEU A 169 12.80 17.71 8.58
N ARG A 170 11.65 17.64 7.90
CA ARG A 170 11.28 18.53 6.78
C ARG A 170 10.62 19.82 7.22
N VAL A 171 10.32 20.00 8.50
CA VAL A 171 9.73 21.25 9.01
C VAL A 171 10.72 22.39 8.80
N LYS A 172 10.30 23.44 8.11
CA LYS A 172 11.14 24.62 7.86
C LYS A 172 11.41 25.35 9.17
N LYS A 173 12.67 25.80 9.35
CA LYS A 173 13.10 26.56 10.54
C LYS A 173 12.26 27.82 10.78
N ASP A 174 11.72 28.42 9.72
CA ASP A 174 10.89 29.63 9.82
C ASP A 174 9.60 29.38 10.62
N TYR A 175 8.98 28.19 10.46
CA TYR A 175 7.81 27.82 11.27
C TYR A 175 8.16 27.59 12.73
N ILE A 176 9.32 27.01 13.00
CA ILE A 176 9.82 26.77 14.36
C ILE A 176 10.12 28.13 15.04
N ASN A 177 10.81 29.02 14.34
CA ASN A 177 11.14 30.35 14.85
C ASN A 177 9.88 31.19 15.09
N SER A 178 8.90 31.14 14.19
CA SER A 178 7.61 31.84 14.38
C SER A 178 6.84 31.36 15.62
N ALA A 179 6.93 30.04 15.93
CA ALA A 179 6.30 29.49 17.13
C ALA A 179 6.99 29.93 18.44
N TYR A 180 8.29 30.28 18.39
CA TYR A 180 9.01 30.80 19.56
C TYR A 180 8.80 32.31 19.78
N THR A 181 8.27 33.04 18.78
CA THR A 181 8.04 34.49 18.85
C THR A 181 6.60 34.87 19.23
N LEU A 182 5.71 33.89 19.34
CA LEU A 182 4.33 34.03 19.84
C LEU A 182 4.26 33.68 21.33
#